data_85add2fd348055ba316d4632b65d0084
#
_entry.id   85add2fd348055ba316d4632b65d0084
#
_cell.length_a   1.000
_cell.length_b   1.000
_cell.length_c   1.000
_cell.angle_alpha   90.00
_cell.angle_beta   90.00
_cell.angle_gamma   90.00
#
_symmetry.space_group_name_H-M   'P 1'
#
loop_
_entity.id
_entity.type
_entity.pdbx_description
1 polymer ?
#
loop_
_entity_poly.entity_id
_entity_poly.type
_entity_poly.pdbx_seq_one_letter_code
_entity_poly.pdbx_strand_id
1 'polypeptide(L)'
;VINGTTDGVYEEEFGFTKAYAFSPDSRRIAYLRFDESQVPLMEMMRFDGKLYNQAYSFKYPKAGERNSTVEVWVCDLATGAKERIDTGRETDQYIPRIGWTPDGRLYFFRLNRRQNTFEVILCEPNGAQRTIYDERSQQYVERVDDSSLTFVDKDRFRVRQESHTGYMHLYLYSIRRGFLAQVTKGDWEVTDVAGTDGKRVWYLSTETSPLRRNLYSVRLDGTQKRRLTTSEGFYTIAPSAGMKYYISTFSNAATPNRVEICDGEGNPVRLLADSKALRDELAAANRPQKEFFTFATERGDTLNAYIVKPRGFDPSQRYPVLLTQYSGPGSQSVRDRWSLDWEDALADKGYIVVCADGRGTGFRGEKFK
;
A
#
# COMPACT_ATOMS: atom_id res chain seq x y z
N VAL A 1 -10.52 -15.80 22.17
CA VAL A 1 -9.08 -15.56 22.05
C VAL A 1 -8.56 -16.23 20.80
N ILE A 2 -7.83 -15.47 19.99
CA ILE A 2 -7.21 -15.94 18.74
C ILE A 2 -5.69 -15.83 18.88
N ASN A 3 -4.95 -16.82 18.39
CA ASN A 3 -3.48 -16.83 18.44
C ASN A 3 -2.90 -17.06 17.04
N GLY A 4 -1.95 -16.22 16.63
CA GLY A 4 -1.20 -16.37 15.38
C GLY A 4 -1.97 -16.04 14.10
N THR A 5 -3.23 -15.64 14.21
CA THR A 5 -4.02 -15.02 13.13
C THR A 5 -4.71 -13.78 13.68
N THR A 6 -5.20 -12.90 12.81
CA THR A 6 -5.81 -11.64 13.21
C THR A 6 -7.30 -11.76 13.46
N ASP A 7 -7.87 -10.75 14.15
CA ASP A 7 -9.30 -10.47 14.12
C ASP A 7 -9.70 -9.69 12.84
N GLY A 8 -11.00 -9.45 12.66
CA GLY A 8 -11.53 -8.75 11.49
C GLY A 8 -11.04 -7.30 11.37
N VAL A 9 -10.80 -6.61 12.47
CA VAL A 9 -10.29 -5.22 12.45
C VAL A 9 -8.89 -5.17 11.85
N TYR A 10 -7.99 -6.06 12.27
CA TYR A 10 -6.61 -6.08 11.77
C TYR A 10 -6.53 -6.56 10.33
N GLU A 11 -7.40 -7.49 9.92
CA GLU A 11 -7.51 -7.92 8.53
C GLU A 11 -7.93 -6.75 7.62
N GLU A 12 -8.96 -6.02 7.99
CA GLU A 12 -9.50 -4.89 7.20
C GLU A 12 -8.58 -3.67 7.25
N GLU A 13 -8.15 -3.26 8.45
CA GLU A 13 -7.41 -2.01 8.66
C GLU A 13 -5.95 -2.12 8.22
N PHE A 14 -5.28 -3.22 8.60
CA PHE A 14 -3.84 -3.38 8.36
C PHE A 14 -3.50 -4.41 7.27
N GLY A 15 -4.50 -5.07 6.69
CA GLY A 15 -4.38 -5.91 5.50
C GLY A 15 -3.53 -7.17 5.67
N PHE A 16 -3.58 -7.83 6.84
CA PHE A 16 -2.90 -9.09 7.06
C PHE A 16 -3.72 -10.05 7.91
N THR A 17 -3.47 -11.35 7.75
CA THR A 17 -4.10 -12.43 8.53
C THR A 17 -3.07 -13.27 9.27
N LYS A 18 -1.85 -13.38 8.74
CA LYS A 18 -0.75 -14.10 9.36
C LYS A 18 -0.10 -13.27 10.47
N ALA A 19 -0.44 -13.55 11.72
CA ALA A 19 -0.02 -12.77 12.88
C ALA A 19 1.09 -13.49 13.68
N TYR A 20 2.11 -14.07 12.98
CA TYR A 20 3.29 -14.68 13.58
C TYR A 20 4.52 -14.57 12.68
N ALA A 21 5.70 -14.66 13.30
CA ALA A 21 6.98 -14.61 12.63
C ALA A 21 8.00 -15.55 13.30
N PHE A 22 8.71 -16.35 12.50
CA PHE A 22 9.84 -17.14 12.98
C PHE A 22 11.10 -16.28 13.10
N SER A 23 11.91 -16.52 14.14
CA SER A 23 13.23 -15.94 14.24
C SER A 23 14.14 -16.44 13.09
N PRO A 24 15.18 -15.68 12.68
CA PRO A 24 16.03 -16.05 11.56
C PRO A 24 16.72 -17.42 11.73
N ASP A 25 16.99 -17.84 12.98
CA ASP A 25 17.56 -19.14 13.32
C ASP A 25 16.51 -20.27 13.45
N SER A 26 15.23 -19.96 13.23
CA SER A 26 14.08 -20.88 13.37
C SER A 26 13.91 -21.51 14.75
N ARG A 27 14.47 -20.92 15.81
CA ARG A 27 14.35 -21.44 17.18
C ARG A 27 13.20 -20.87 17.97
N ARG A 28 12.70 -19.72 17.57
CA ARG A 28 11.60 -19.02 18.25
C ARG A 28 10.53 -18.61 17.25
N ILE A 29 9.30 -18.55 17.75
CA ILE A 29 8.18 -17.96 17.03
C ILE A 29 7.58 -16.83 17.88
N ALA A 30 7.48 -15.65 17.29
CA ALA A 30 6.69 -14.56 17.85
C ALA A 30 5.29 -14.59 17.25
N TYR A 31 4.27 -14.32 18.05
CA TYR A 31 2.89 -14.29 17.58
C TYR A 31 2.05 -13.27 18.34
N LEU A 32 1.02 -12.79 17.68
CA LEU A 32 -0.01 -11.95 18.31
C LEU A 32 -1.11 -12.82 18.89
N ARG A 33 -1.58 -12.42 20.06
CA ARG A 33 -2.71 -13.01 20.76
C ARG A 33 -3.79 -11.93 20.91
N PHE A 34 -4.96 -12.21 20.37
CA PHE A 34 -6.11 -11.31 20.39
C PHE A 34 -7.13 -11.79 21.43
N ASP A 35 -7.48 -10.94 22.36
CA ASP A 35 -8.58 -11.15 23.27
C ASP A 35 -9.80 -10.32 22.84
N GLU A 36 -10.77 -10.99 22.24
CA GLU A 36 -12.02 -10.40 21.74
C GLU A 36 -13.15 -10.43 22.78
N SER A 37 -12.89 -10.78 24.04
CA SER A 37 -13.94 -10.96 25.05
C SER A 37 -14.84 -9.73 25.21
N GLN A 38 -14.27 -8.54 25.05
CA GLN A 38 -14.96 -7.25 25.17
C GLN A 38 -15.44 -6.67 23.84
N VAL A 39 -15.17 -7.35 22.72
CA VAL A 39 -15.61 -6.87 21.39
C VAL A 39 -17.08 -7.22 21.19
N PRO A 40 -17.92 -6.25 20.77
CA PRO A 40 -19.33 -6.49 20.50
C PRO A 40 -19.55 -7.53 19.40
N LEU A 41 -20.68 -8.23 19.51
CA LEU A 41 -21.15 -9.13 18.44
C LEU A 41 -21.94 -8.33 17.40
N MET A 42 -21.63 -8.56 16.15
CA MET A 42 -22.45 -8.16 15.02
C MET A 42 -23.17 -9.36 14.46
N GLU A 43 -24.45 -9.18 14.19
CA GLU A 43 -25.30 -10.20 13.59
C GLU A 43 -25.66 -9.81 12.15
N MET A 44 -25.45 -10.75 11.24
CA MET A 44 -25.78 -10.59 9.82
C MET A 44 -26.66 -11.74 9.34
N MET A 45 -27.47 -11.46 8.34
CA MET A 45 -28.30 -12.45 7.71
C MET A 45 -27.58 -13.07 6.51
N ARG A 46 -27.52 -14.39 6.47
CA ARG A 46 -26.93 -15.15 5.36
C ARG A 46 -28.03 -15.51 4.35
N PHE A 47 -27.85 -15.05 3.11
CA PHE A 47 -28.74 -15.34 1.99
C PHE A 47 -28.13 -16.42 1.10
N ASP A 48 -28.32 -17.69 1.48
CA ASP A 48 -27.69 -18.85 0.85
C ASP A 48 -28.64 -19.68 -0.03
N GLY A 49 -29.75 -19.06 -0.48
CA GLY A 49 -30.74 -19.70 -1.34
C GLY A 49 -31.73 -20.60 -0.63
N LYS A 50 -31.70 -20.67 0.70
CA LYS A 50 -32.70 -21.40 1.49
C LYS A 50 -33.97 -20.59 1.65
N LEU A 51 -35.09 -21.30 1.88
CA LEU A 51 -36.39 -20.66 2.12
C LEU A 51 -36.36 -19.75 3.37
N TYR A 52 -35.66 -20.17 4.41
CA TYR A 52 -35.47 -19.39 5.64
C TYR A 52 -34.01 -19.01 5.77
N ASN A 53 -33.74 -17.70 5.85
CA ASN A 53 -32.43 -17.17 6.07
C ASN A 53 -31.88 -17.55 7.43
N GLN A 54 -30.56 -17.64 7.54
CA GLN A 54 -29.86 -17.95 8.80
C GLN A 54 -29.06 -16.73 9.25
N ALA A 55 -29.23 -16.33 10.51
CA ALA A 55 -28.36 -15.38 11.13
C ALA A 55 -26.99 -16.03 11.45
N TYR A 56 -25.92 -15.26 11.31
CA TYR A 56 -24.62 -15.61 11.86
C TYR A 56 -24.03 -14.41 12.57
N SER A 57 -23.35 -14.68 13.68
CA SER A 57 -22.76 -13.65 14.53
C SER A 57 -21.25 -13.77 14.55
N PHE A 58 -20.55 -12.63 14.56
CA PHE A 58 -19.13 -12.56 14.69
C PHE A 58 -18.70 -11.30 15.46
N LYS A 59 -17.48 -11.29 15.98
CA LYS A 59 -16.94 -10.14 16.68
C LYS A 59 -16.61 -9.03 15.71
N TYR A 60 -17.25 -7.86 15.88
CA TYR A 60 -17.05 -6.70 15.00
C TYR A 60 -17.37 -5.39 15.76
N PRO A 61 -16.36 -4.59 16.10
CA PRO A 61 -16.61 -3.32 16.76
C PRO A 61 -17.03 -2.27 15.74
N LYS A 62 -18.09 -1.56 16.00
CA LYS A 62 -18.42 -0.33 15.27
C LYS A 62 -17.50 0.81 15.73
N ALA A 63 -17.49 1.91 14.96
CA ALA A 63 -16.69 3.09 15.31
C ALA A 63 -16.99 3.56 16.75
N GLY A 64 -15.91 3.75 17.53
CA GLY A 64 -16.00 4.14 18.94
C GLY A 64 -16.13 2.99 19.93
N GLU A 65 -16.43 1.77 19.48
CA GLU A 65 -16.54 0.59 20.34
C GLU A 65 -15.16 0.02 20.70
N ARG A 66 -15.15 -0.94 21.63
CA ARG A 66 -13.91 -1.60 22.08
C ARG A 66 -13.37 -2.56 21.02
N ASN A 67 -12.08 -2.43 20.74
CA ASN A 67 -11.33 -3.41 19.94
C ASN A 67 -10.84 -4.57 20.82
N SER A 68 -10.29 -5.61 20.17
CA SER A 68 -9.53 -6.64 20.87
C SER A 68 -8.34 -6.05 21.61
N THR A 69 -8.04 -6.60 22.79
CA THR A 69 -6.74 -6.40 23.44
C THR A 69 -5.73 -7.31 22.76
N VAL A 70 -4.60 -6.75 22.34
CA VAL A 70 -3.59 -7.50 21.58
C VAL A 70 -2.29 -7.59 22.38
N GLU A 71 -1.77 -8.81 22.51
CA GLU A 71 -0.52 -9.11 23.19
C GLU A 71 0.50 -9.69 22.20
N VAL A 72 1.77 -9.44 22.46
CA VAL A 72 2.91 -10.08 21.77
C VAL A 72 3.46 -11.19 22.64
N TRP A 73 3.59 -12.36 22.07
CA TRP A 73 4.14 -13.54 22.74
C TRP A 73 5.28 -14.14 21.92
N VAL A 74 6.26 -14.71 22.62
CA VAL A 74 7.35 -15.48 22.02
C VAL A 74 7.33 -16.88 22.60
N CYS A 75 7.47 -17.87 21.77
CA CYS A 75 7.61 -19.29 22.15
C CYS A 75 8.96 -19.81 21.68
N ASP A 76 9.70 -20.43 22.60
CA ASP A 76 10.87 -21.24 22.27
C ASP A 76 10.41 -22.60 21.74
N LEU A 77 10.81 -22.95 20.54
CA LEU A 77 10.31 -24.14 19.85
C LEU A 77 10.93 -25.44 20.36
N ALA A 78 12.08 -25.40 21.03
CA ALA A 78 12.71 -26.58 21.61
C ALA A 78 12.11 -26.94 22.97
N THR A 79 11.82 -25.94 23.81
CA THR A 79 11.34 -26.13 25.18
C THR A 79 9.84 -25.98 25.32
N GLY A 80 9.18 -25.30 24.39
CA GLY A 80 7.77 -24.89 24.49
C GLY A 80 7.52 -23.74 25.48
N ALA A 81 8.58 -23.15 26.06
CA ALA A 81 8.46 -22.04 26.98
C ALA A 81 7.90 -20.82 26.26
N LYS A 82 6.99 -20.11 26.91
CA LYS A 82 6.30 -18.93 26.37
C LYS A 82 6.57 -17.73 27.24
N GLU A 83 6.84 -16.61 26.62
CA GLU A 83 7.06 -15.32 27.27
C GLU A 83 6.13 -14.29 26.64
N ARG A 84 5.47 -13.50 27.50
CA ARG A 84 4.72 -12.33 27.08
C ARG A 84 5.62 -11.11 27.05
N ILE A 85 5.64 -10.42 25.94
CA ILE A 85 6.40 -9.20 25.73
C ILE A 85 5.59 -8.01 26.25
N ASP A 86 6.22 -7.11 26.99
CA ASP A 86 5.59 -5.88 27.44
C ASP A 86 5.32 -4.94 26.27
N THR A 87 4.05 -4.61 26.03
CA THR A 87 3.62 -3.69 24.97
C THR A 87 3.25 -2.30 25.50
N GLY A 88 3.53 -2.04 26.79
CA GLY A 88 3.20 -0.81 27.49
C GLY A 88 1.91 -0.91 28.29
N ARG A 89 1.57 0.17 28.98
CA ARG A 89 0.39 0.24 29.87
C ARG A 89 -0.92 0.45 29.13
N GLU A 90 -0.86 1.11 27.96
CA GLU A 90 -2.03 1.33 27.12
C GLU A 90 -2.42 0.03 26.41
N THR A 91 -3.68 -0.36 26.57
CA THR A 91 -4.24 -1.57 25.95
C THR A 91 -5.16 -1.25 24.77
N ASP A 92 -5.66 -0.02 24.67
CA ASP A 92 -6.45 0.46 23.53
C ASP A 92 -5.51 1.03 22.43
N GLN A 93 -4.75 0.13 21.85
CA GLN A 93 -3.73 0.39 20.83
C GLN A 93 -3.74 -0.71 19.80
N TYR A 94 -2.99 -0.52 18.72
CA TYR A 94 -2.75 -1.53 17.69
C TYR A 94 -1.30 -2.01 17.72
N ILE A 95 -1.11 -3.29 17.42
CA ILE A 95 0.21 -3.92 17.17
C ILE A 95 0.17 -4.44 15.72
N PRO A 96 0.26 -3.56 14.71
CA PRO A 96 0.00 -3.93 13.32
C PRO A 96 1.04 -4.86 12.71
N ARG A 97 2.24 -4.96 13.29
CA ARG A 97 3.27 -5.92 12.84
C ARG A 97 4.17 -6.34 13.98
N ILE A 98 4.69 -7.56 13.86
CA ILE A 98 5.82 -8.10 14.62
C ILE A 98 6.85 -8.68 13.66
N GLY A 99 8.12 -8.69 14.05
CA GLY A 99 9.16 -9.25 13.22
C GLY A 99 10.48 -9.42 13.97
N TRP A 100 11.48 -9.87 13.25
CA TRP A 100 12.81 -10.10 13.77
C TRP A 100 13.83 -9.32 12.94
N THR A 101 14.77 -8.69 13.63
CA THR A 101 15.95 -8.12 12.96
C THR A 101 16.78 -9.23 12.34
N PRO A 102 17.65 -8.94 11.35
CA PRO A 102 18.54 -9.95 10.77
C PRO A 102 19.42 -10.69 11.78
N ASP A 103 19.74 -10.07 12.91
CA ASP A 103 20.53 -10.66 14.01
C ASP A 103 19.67 -11.28 15.14
N GLY A 104 18.35 -11.44 14.92
CA GLY A 104 17.47 -12.23 15.78
C GLY A 104 16.91 -11.51 17.01
N ARG A 105 16.86 -10.17 17.01
CA ARG A 105 16.11 -9.40 18.01
C ARG A 105 14.68 -9.19 17.57
N LEU A 106 13.73 -9.34 18.49
CA LEU A 106 12.32 -9.08 18.23
C LEU A 106 12.06 -7.58 18.10
N TYR A 107 11.23 -7.19 17.16
CA TYR A 107 10.60 -5.87 17.13
C TYR A 107 9.10 -5.98 16.91
N PHE A 108 8.36 -4.99 17.36
CA PHE A 108 6.96 -4.84 17.05
C PHE A 108 6.60 -3.38 16.74
N PHE A 109 5.58 -3.22 15.94
CA PHE A 109 4.98 -1.92 15.65
C PHE A 109 3.91 -1.62 16.69
N ARG A 110 3.91 -0.40 17.18
CA ARG A 110 2.90 0.11 18.09
C ARG A 110 2.25 1.35 17.49
N LEU A 111 0.93 1.35 17.36
CA LEU A 111 0.15 2.45 16.83
C LEU A 111 -0.95 2.77 17.83
N ASN A 112 -1.11 4.04 18.22
CA ASN A 112 -2.17 4.43 19.14
C ASN A 112 -3.55 4.32 18.48
N ARG A 113 -4.62 4.29 19.29
CA ARG A 113 -6.00 4.18 18.80
C ARG A 113 -6.38 5.26 17.79
N ARG A 114 -5.87 6.48 17.91
CA ARG A 114 -6.10 7.59 16.99
C ARG A 114 -5.30 7.47 15.68
N GLN A 115 -4.40 6.52 15.58
CA GLN A 115 -3.54 6.28 14.42
C GLN A 115 -2.70 7.50 14.00
N ASN A 116 -2.29 8.31 14.96
CA ASN A 116 -1.46 9.49 14.73
C ASN A 116 -0.11 9.46 15.44
N THR A 117 0.20 8.35 16.13
CA THR A 117 1.50 8.08 16.74
C THR A 117 1.88 6.64 16.44
N PHE A 118 2.91 6.45 15.63
CA PHE A 118 3.48 5.16 15.25
C PHE A 118 4.88 5.01 15.82
N GLU A 119 5.18 3.88 16.42
CA GLU A 119 6.46 3.57 17.03
C GLU A 119 6.92 2.16 16.64
N VAL A 120 8.23 1.99 16.48
CA VAL A 120 8.87 0.67 16.34
C VAL A 120 9.68 0.40 17.60
N ILE A 121 9.27 -0.63 18.32
CA ILE A 121 9.88 -1.04 19.58
C ILE A 121 10.79 -2.23 19.33
N LEU A 122 12.06 -2.10 19.67
CA LEU A 122 13.04 -3.18 19.64
C LEU A 122 13.20 -3.80 21.03
N CYS A 123 13.14 -5.12 21.10
CA CYS A 123 13.37 -5.89 22.32
C CYS A 123 14.81 -6.43 22.31
N GLU A 124 15.61 -5.99 23.27
CA GLU A 124 16.97 -6.47 23.46
C GLU A 124 17.01 -7.80 24.22
N PRO A 125 18.06 -8.65 24.03
CA PRO A 125 18.13 -9.96 24.68
C PRO A 125 18.09 -9.94 26.22
N ASN A 126 18.45 -8.83 26.83
CA ASN A 126 18.39 -8.64 28.30
C ASN A 126 16.99 -8.20 28.79
N GLY A 127 15.97 -8.20 27.93
CA GLY A 127 14.63 -7.76 28.25
C GLY A 127 14.40 -6.24 28.17
N ALA A 128 15.45 -5.45 27.95
CA ALA A 128 15.29 -4.01 27.74
C ALA A 128 14.58 -3.73 26.41
N GLN A 129 13.80 -2.68 26.38
CA GLN A 129 13.10 -2.23 25.17
C GLN A 129 13.46 -0.79 24.87
N ARG A 130 13.50 -0.45 23.59
CA ARG A 130 13.69 0.91 23.12
C ARG A 130 12.96 1.20 21.83
N THR A 131 12.49 2.42 21.70
CA THR A 131 11.95 2.92 20.45
C THR A 131 13.12 3.21 19.49
N ILE A 132 13.16 2.54 18.36
CA ILE A 132 14.16 2.76 17.30
C ILE A 132 13.68 3.68 16.19
N TYR A 133 12.37 3.88 16.10
CA TYR A 133 11.71 4.79 15.16
C TYR A 133 10.39 5.26 15.74
N ASP A 134 10.06 6.52 15.57
CA ASP A 134 8.73 7.07 15.85
C ASP A 134 8.30 8.05 14.74
N GLU A 135 7.00 8.09 14.50
CA GLU A 135 6.36 9.02 13.58
C GLU A 135 5.10 9.58 14.25
N ARG A 136 4.93 10.88 14.12
CA ARG A 136 3.75 11.59 14.64
C ARG A 136 3.17 12.46 13.55
N SER A 137 1.86 12.40 13.40
CA SER A 137 1.10 13.28 12.51
C SER A 137 0.10 14.09 13.34
N GLN A 138 -0.21 15.28 12.89
CA GLN A 138 -1.32 16.06 13.47
C GLN A 138 -2.69 15.52 13.03
N GLN A 139 -2.70 14.68 11.99
CA GLN A 139 -3.90 14.04 11.46
C GLN A 139 -3.79 12.53 11.65
N TYR A 140 -3.28 11.80 10.67
CA TYR A 140 -3.11 10.36 10.69
C TYR A 140 -1.73 10.00 10.14
N VAL A 141 -1.09 9.01 10.73
CA VAL A 141 0.03 8.31 10.10
C VAL A 141 -0.57 7.49 8.96
N GLU A 142 0.10 7.47 7.81
CA GLU A 142 -0.32 6.63 6.69
C GLU A 142 -0.36 5.16 7.11
N ARG A 143 -1.24 4.39 6.50
CA ARG A 143 -1.46 2.99 6.82
C ARG A 143 -0.14 2.23 7.04
N VAL A 144 -0.01 1.66 8.22
CA VAL A 144 1.17 0.90 8.64
C VAL A 144 1.05 -0.55 8.15
N ASP A 145 2.01 -0.98 7.34
CA ASP A 145 2.06 -2.32 6.74
C ASP A 145 3.50 -2.88 6.68
N ASP A 146 3.71 -3.99 5.97
CA ASP A 146 5.02 -4.63 5.83
C ASP A 146 6.07 -3.74 5.16
N SER A 147 5.65 -2.77 4.37
CA SER A 147 6.54 -1.84 3.68
C SER A 147 6.95 -0.63 4.51
N SER A 148 6.31 -0.42 5.67
CA SER A 148 6.56 0.72 6.55
C SER A 148 7.99 0.72 7.10
N LEU A 149 8.54 -0.47 7.37
CA LEU A 149 9.94 -0.64 7.79
C LEU A 149 10.54 -1.90 7.17
N THR A 150 11.76 -1.78 6.66
CA THR A 150 12.53 -2.91 6.13
C THR A 150 13.99 -2.81 6.56
N PHE A 151 14.51 -3.86 7.18
CA PHE A 151 15.95 -3.92 7.53
C PHE A 151 16.80 -4.08 6.29
N VAL A 152 17.86 -3.28 6.21
CA VAL A 152 18.91 -3.37 5.19
C VAL A 152 20.01 -4.32 5.67
N ASP A 153 20.36 -4.24 6.96
CA ASP A 153 21.28 -5.12 7.65
C ASP A 153 20.94 -5.18 9.16
N LYS A 154 21.82 -5.72 9.99
CA LYS A 154 21.57 -5.85 11.44
C LYS A 154 21.46 -4.51 12.21
N ASP A 155 21.82 -3.38 11.61
CA ASP A 155 21.80 -2.05 12.24
C ASP A 155 20.96 -1.05 11.45
N ARG A 156 20.97 -1.11 10.12
CA ARG A 156 20.29 -0.13 9.26
C ARG A 156 18.93 -0.63 8.80
N PHE A 157 17.98 0.27 8.77
CA PHE A 157 16.64 0.01 8.24
C PHE A 157 16.11 1.23 7.49
N ARG A 158 15.25 0.95 6.55
CA ARG A 158 14.54 1.93 5.75
C ARG A 158 13.10 2.03 6.23
N VAL A 159 12.57 3.24 6.31
CA VAL A 159 11.16 3.50 6.59
C VAL A 159 10.52 4.27 5.45
N ARG A 160 9.21 4.09 5.30
CA ARG A 160 8.33 4.99 4.53
C ARG A 160 7.68 5.96 5.50
N GLN A 161 7.71 7.25 5.20
CA GLN A 161 7.16 8.29 6.06
C GLN A 161 6.56 9.42 5.22
N GLU A 162 5.33 9.84 5.55
CA GLU A 162 4.63 10.94 4.90
C GLU A 162 4.66 12.22 5.74
N SER A 163 4.47 12.10 7.04
CA SER A 163 4.22 13.24 7.94
C SER A 163 5.39 14.21 8.10
N HIS A 164 6.62 13.82 7.70
CA HIS A 164 7.77 14.72 7.77
C HIS A 164 7.73 15.84 6.72
N THR A 165 7.35 15.53 5.48
CA THR A 165 7.32 16.50 4.36
C THR A 165 5.93 16.74 3.80
N GLY A 166 4.93 15.95 4.22
CA GLY A 166 3.60 15.91 3.64
C GLY A 166 3.50 15.07 2.38
N TYR A 167 4.58 14.36 2.00
CA TYR A 167 4.62 13.42 0.88
C TYR A 167 5.32 12.12 1.31
N MET A 168 4.84 10.99 0.81
CA MET A 168 5.43 9.68 1.14
C MET A 168 6.83 9.54 0.56
N HIS A 169 7.84 9.48 1.43
CA HIS A 169 9.24 9.33 1.08
C HIS A 169 9.94 8.24 1.87
N LEU A 170 11.15 7.90 1.42
CA LEU A 170 12.02 6.89 2.02
C LEU A 170 13.10 7.57 2.85
N TYR A 171 13.35 7.02 4.03
CA TYR A 171 14.35 7.48 4.99
C TYR A 171 15.18 6.30 5.47
N LEU A 172 16.49 6.53 5.68
CA LEU A 172 17.40 5.55 6.23
C LEU A 172 17.71 5.89 7.70
N TYR A 173 17.62 4.87 8.53
CA TYR A 173 17.92 4.92 9.97
C TYR A 173 18.93 3.85 10.36
N SER A 174 19.60 4.06 11.50
CA SER A 174 20.41 3.07 12.20
C SER A 174 19.83 2.84 13.58
N ILE A 175 19.78 1.58 14.01
CA ILE A 175 19.39 1.24 15.38
C ILE A 175 20.24 1.98 16.41
N ARG A 176 21.55 2.14 16.12
CA ARG A 176 22.50 2.76 17.05
C ARG A 176 22.56 4.27 16.97
N ARG A 177 22.41 4.84 15.77
CA ARG A 177 22.66 6.28 15.51
C ARG A 177 21.39 7.09 15.21
N GLY A 178 20.24 6.44 15.04
CA GLY A 178 19.00 7.10 14.63
C GLY A 178 19.00 7.47 13.15
N PHE A 179 18.43 8.61 12.81
CA PHE A 179 18.32 9.11 11.43
C PHE A 179 19.69 9.22 10.73
N LEU A 180 19.78 8.70 9.51
CA LEU A 180 20.99 8.76 8.68
C LEU A 180 20.81 9.62 7.44
N ALA A 181 19.71 9.43 6.67
CA ALA A 181 19.50 10.14 5.42
C ALA A 181 18.02 10.15 5.01
N GLN A 182 17.59 11.23 4.35
CA GLN A 182 16.41 11.24 3.52
C GLN A 182 16.80 10.71 2.13
N VAL A 183 16.24 9.57 1.74
CA VAL A 183 16.62 8.84 0.52
C VAL A 183 15.94 9.42 -0.72
N THR A 184 14.65 9.78 -0.59
CA THR A 184 13.86 10.41 -1.65
C THR A 184 13.25 11.70 -1.16
N LYS A 185 13.05 12.68 -2.07
CA LYS A 185 12.48 13.99 -1.73
C LYS A 185 11.83 14.66 -2.94
N GLY A 186 10.84 15.49 -2.70
CA GLY A 186 10.11 16.26 -3.72
C GLY A 186 8.63 16.34 -3.40
N ASP A 187 7.88 17.09 -4.20
CA ASP A 187 6.42 17.24 -4.09
C ASP A 187 5.70 16.11 -4.84
N TRP A 188 6.08 14.89 -4.54
CA TRP A 188 5.58 13.65 -5.13
C TRP A 188 5.77 12.49 -4.14
N GLU A 189 5.16 11.35 -4.40
CA GLU A 189 5.17 10.23 -3.47
C GLU A 189 5.84 8.99 -4.02
N VAL A 190 6.58 8.29 -3.16
CA VAL A 190 6.94 6.89 -3.36
C VAL A 190 5.70 6.05 -3.10
N THR A 191 5.25 5.31 -4.10
CA THR A 191 4.05 4.48 -3.98
C THR A 191 4.36 3.05 -3.56
N ASP A 192 5.48 2.52 -4.04
CA ASP A 192 5.93 1.15 -3.78
C ASP A 192 7.45 1.08 -3.74
N VAL A 193 7.97 0.15 -2.97
CA VAL A 193 9.39 -0.21 -3.00
C VAL A 193 9.52 -1.58 -3.64
N ALA A 194 10.16 -1.61 -4.82
CA ALA A 194 10.38 -2.85 -5.55
C ALA A 194 11.42 -3.74 -4.87
N GLY A 195 12.52 -3.16 -4.37
CA GLY A 195 13.56 -3.95 -3.72
C GLY A 195 14.83 -3.17 -3.41
N THR A 196 15.83 -3.89 -2.89
CA THR A 196 17.14 -3.34 -2.56
C THR A 196 18.25 -4.39 -2.78
N ASP A 197 19.46 -3.92 -3.08
CA ASP A 197 20.68 -4.72 -3.10
C ASP A 197 21.59 -4.43 -1.87
N GLY A 198 21.04 -3.68 -0.88
CA GLY A 198 21.79 -3.24 0.31
C GLY A 198 22.59 -1.94 0.12
N LYS A 199 22.70 -1.42 -1.11
CA LYS A 199 23.38 -0.16 -1.46
C LYS A 199 22.43 0.83 -2.12
N ARG A 200 21.51 0.34 -2.92
CA ARG A 200 20.46 1.07 -3.65
C ARG A 200 19.09 0.54 -3.28
N VAL A 201 18.09 1.38 -3.50
CA VAL A 201 16.68 1.01 -3.45
C VAL A 201 16.03 1.33 -4.80
N TRP A 202 15.15 0.43 -5.26
CA TRP A 202 14.29 0.59 -6.44
C TRP A 202 12.88 0.86 -5.97
N TYR A 203 12.25 1.89 -6.52
CA TYR A 203 10.92 2.33 -6.09
C TYR A 203 10.10 2.86 -7.26
N LEU A 204 8.79 2.75 -7.12
CA LEU A 204 7.81 3.40 -7.97
C LEU A 204 7.36 4.72 -7.34
N SER A 205 7.15 5.72 -8.16
CA SER A 205 6.72 7.03 -7.68
C SER A 205 5.80 7.77 -8.65
N THR A 206 5.16 8.82 -8.12
CA THR A 206 4.33 9.77 -8.86
C THR A 206 5.10 10.97 -9.39
N GLU A 207 6.43 10.92 -9.45
CA GLU A 207 7.28 12.06 -9.80
C GLU A 207 6.92 12.71 -11.14
N THR A 208 6.46 11.92 -12.12
CA THR A 208 6.04 12.45 -13.43
C THR A 208 4.60 12.93 -13.46
N SER A 209 3.73 12.30 -12.71
CA SER A 209 2.31 12.61 -12.59
C SER A 209 1.65 11.76 -11.49
N PRO A 210 0.69 12.29 -10.73
CA PRO A 210 -0.13 11.49 -9.82
C PRO A 210 -0.85 10.33 -10.51
N LEU A 211 -1.15 10.44 -11.81
CA LEU A 211 -1.84 9.41 -12.59
C LEU A 211 -0.94 8.24 -13.01
N ARG A 212 0.37 8.36 -12.85
CA ARG A 212 1.39 7.46 -13.40
C ARG A 212 2.27 6.86 -12.33
N ARG A 213 2.95 5.77 -12.68
CA ARG A 213 3.97 5.12 -11.85
C ARG A 213 5.18 4.79 -12.71
N ASN A 214 6.31 5.40 -12.39
CA ASN A 214 7.60 5.11 -13.04
C ASN A 214 8.57 4.51 -12.03
N LEU A 215 9.47 3.66 -12.52
CA LEU A 215 10.50 3.02 -11.72
C LEU A 215 11.77 3.89 -11.68
N TYR A 216 12.28 4.06 -10.48
CA TYR A 216 13.53 4.76 -10.20
C TYR A 216 14.45 3.88 -9.34
N SER A 217 15.74 4.14 -9.40
CA SER A 217 16.69 3.65 -8.41
C SER A 217 17.49 4.81 -7.81
N VAL A 218 17.85 4.70 -6.55
CA VAL A 218 18.64 5.70 -5.83
C VAL A 218 19.54 4.99 -4.80
N ARG A 219 20.72 5.54 -4.51
CA ARG A 219 21.53 5.04 -3.39
C ARG A 219 20.85 5.31 -2.06
N LEU A 220 21.14 4.49 -1.06
CA LEU A 220 20.54 4.65 0.27
C LEU A 220 20.91 5.96 0.97
N ASP A 221 21.95 6.66 0.51
CA ASP A 221 22.32 8.01 0.95
C ASP A 221 21.57 9.14 0.19
N GLY A 222 20.65 8.80 -0.71
CA GLY A 222 19.89 9.74 -1.52
C GLY A 222 20.62 10.25 -2.78
N THR A 223 21.82 9.78 -3.06
CA THR A 223 22.60 10.19 -4.23
C THR A 223 22.37 9.26 -5.44
N GLN A 224 22.82 9.68 -6.62
CA GLN A 224 22.77 8.90 -7.86
C GLN A 224 21.38 8.34 -8.19
N LYS A 225 20.34 9.17 -8.06
CA LYS A 225 19.00 8.83 -8.52
C LYS A 225 18.97 8.66 -10.04
N ARG A 226 18.32 7.61 -10.53
CA ARG A 226 18.11 7.35 -11.96
C ARG A 226 16.68 6.90 -12.20
N ARG A 227 16.06 7.40 -13.27
CA ARG A 227 14.80 6.88 -13.82
C ARG A 227 15.11 5.70 -14.74
N LEU A 228 14.46 4.57 -14.50
CA LEU A 228 14.70 3.33 -15.25
C LEU A 228 13.61 3.03 -16.30
N THR A 229 12.45 3.64 -16.17
CA THR A 229 11.34 3.52 -17.13
C THR A 229 11.05 4.83 -17.80
N THR A 230 10.91 4.84 -19.11
CA THR A 230 10.80 6.07 -19.94
C THR A 230 9.43 6.32 -20.50
N SER A 231 8.59 5.29 -20.68
CA SER A 231 7.25 5.43 -21.22
C SER A 231 6.30 6.07 -20.21
N GLU A 232 5.36 6.85 -20.72
CA GLU A 232 4.34 7.49 -19.91
C GLU A 232 3.17 6.54 -19.67
N GLY A 233 2.94 6.20 -18.41
CA GLY A 233 1.90 5.26 -18.01
C GLY A 233 2.16 4.66 -16.64
N PHE A 234 1.66 3.47 -16.45
CA PHE A 234 1.63 2.81 -15.16
C PHE A 234 2.47 1.53 -15.19
N TYR A 235 3.50 1.48 -14.35
CA TYR A 235 4.36 0.32 -14.17
C TYR A 235 4.03 -0.41 -12.88
N THR A 236 4.11 -1.75 -12.92
CA THR A 236 4.21 -2.61 -11.74
C THR A 236 5.44 -3.48 -11.88
N ILE A 237 6.11 -3.75 -10.75
CA ILE A 237 7.42 -4.41 -10.74
C ILE A 237 7.35 -5.64 -9.83
N ALA A 238 7.76 -6.78 -10.36
CA ALA A 238 7.98 -8.00 -9.59
C ALA A 238 9.50 -8.31 -9.57
N PRO A 239 10.17 -8.09 -8.43
CA PRO A 239 11.62 -8.16 -8.34
C PRO A 239 12.16 -9.57 -8.17
N SER A 240 13.38 -9.84 -8.65
CA SER A 240 14.20 -10.93 -8.15
C SER A 240 14.96 -10.52 -6.90
N ALA A 241 15.51 -11.47 -6.18
CA ALA A 241 16.36 -11.20 -5.03
C ALA A 241 17.53 -10.27 -5.40
N GLY A 242 17.73 -9.20 -4.60
CA GLY A 242 18.79 -8.23 -4.80
C GLY A 242 18.65 -7.39 -6.07
N MET A 243 17.46 -7.35 -6.68
CA MET A 243 17.18 -6.54 -7.88
C MET A 243 18.09 -6.81 -9.09
N LYS A 244 18.64 -8.02 -9.23
CA LYS A 244 19.43 -8.40 -10.41
C LYS A 244 18.58 -8.36 -11.68
N TYR A 245 17.34 -8.82 -11.58
CA TYR A 245 16.31 -8.78 -12.61
C TYR A 245 14.97 -8.40 -12.00
N TYR A 246 14.06 -7.97 -12.83
CA TYR A 246 12.66 -7.79 -12.43
C TYR A 246 11.72 -8.02 -13.62
N ILE A 247 10.50 -8.42 -13.36
CA ILE A 247 9.43 -8.40 -14.36
C ILE A 247 8.78 -7.04 -14.27
N SER A 248 8.78 -6.35 -15.41
CA SER A 248 8.11 -5.07 -15.63
C SER A 248 6.81 -5.29 -16.35
N THR A 249 5.69 -4.84 -15.79
CA THR A 249 4.40 -4.77 -16.48
C THR A 249 4.06 -3.31 -16.69
N PHE A 250 3.96 -2.90 -17.94
CA PHE A 250 3.62 -1.54 -18.37
C PHE A 250 2.25 -1.49 -19.02
N SER A 251 1.49 -0.46 -18.77
CA SER A 251 0.31 -0.06 -19.56
C SER A 251 0.04 1.43 -19.43
N ASN A 252 -0.83 1.94 -20.29
CA ASN A 252 -1.51 3.22 -20.11
C ASN A 252 -2.99 3.07 -20.53
N ALA A 253 -3.78 4.12 -20.42
CA ALA A 253 -5.22 4.04 -20.70
C ALA A 253 -5.53 3.57 -22.14
N ALA A 254 -4.65 3.83 -23.10
CA ALA A 254 -4.80 3.45 -24.51
C ALA A 254 -4.07 2.14 -24.88
N THR A 255 -3.12 1.69 -24.06
CA THR A 255 -2.21 0.59 -24.38
C THR A 255 -2.34 -0.55 -23.37
N PRO A 256 -2.77 -1.76 -23.81
CA PRO A 256 -2.80 -2.95 -22.97
C PRO A 256 -1.42 -3.33 -22.42
N ASN A 257 -1.42 -4.24 -21.43
CA ASN A 257 -0.21 -4.64 -20.72
C ASN A 257 0.88 -5.18 -21.65
N ARG A 258 2.09 -4.67 -21.46
CA ARG A 258 3.35 -5.20 -21.99
C ARG A 258 4.17 -5.72 -20.82
N VAL A 259 4.63 -6.94 -20.92
CA VAL A 259 5.36 -7.63 -19.85
C VAL A 259 6.75 -8.01 -20.33
N GLU A 260 7.77 -7.57 -19.61
CA GLU A 260 9.18 -7.78 -19.94
C GLU A 260 9.99 -8.20 -18.72
N ILE A 261 11.05 -8.97 -18.93
CA ILE A 261 12.13 -9.12 -17.97
C ILE A 261 13.15 -8.02 -18.26
N CYS A 262 13.52 -7.26 -17.24
CA CYS A 262 14.58 -6.25 -17.30
C CYS A 262 15.68 -6.61 -16.30
N ASP A 263 16.91 -6.15 -16.56
CA ASP A 263 17.98 -6.17 -15.55
C ASP A 263 17.82 -5.04 -14.52
N GLY A 264 18.61 -5.05 -13.46
CA GLY A 264 18.53 -4.04 -12.41
C GLY A 264 18.88 -2.62 -12.85
N GLU A 265 19.45 -2.44 -14.04
CA GLU A 265 19.77 -1.14 -14.66
C GLU A 265 18.64 -0.62 -15.56
N GLY A 266 17.58 -1.40 -15.75
CA GLY A 266 16.42 -1.04 -16.56
C GLY A 266 16.49 -1.50 -18.03
N ASN A 267 17.53 -2.24 -18.42
CA ASN A 267 17.66 -2.71 -19.79
C ASN A 267 16.73 -3.91 -20.01
N PRO A 268 15.92 -3.92 -21.11
CA PRO A 268 15.10 -5.07 -21.46
C PRO A 268 15.99 -6.28 -21.80
N VAL A 269 15.69 -7.41 -21.15
CA VAL A 269 16.38 -8.69 -21.39
C VAL A 269 15.51 -9.61 -22.24
N ARG A 270 14.21 -9.64 -21.97
CA ARG A 270 13.28 -10.52 -22.68
C ARG A 270 11.85 -9.99 -22.65
N LEU A 271 11.23 -9.93 -23.81
CA LEU A 271 9.80 -9.69 -23.93
C LEU A 271 9.03 -10.98 -23.60
N LEU A 272 8.09 -10.93 -22.66
CA LEU A 272 7.22 -12.05 -22.28
C LEU A 272 5.86 -11.97 -22.96
N ALA A 273 5.27 -10.77 -22.99
CA ALA A 273 3.99 -10.52 -23.67
C ALA A 273 3.90 -9.06 -24.10
N ASP A 274 3.41 -8.82 -25.31
CA ASP A 274 3.24 -7.46 -25.85
C ASP A 274 1.78 -7.08 -26.13
N SER A 275 0.85 -8.01 -25.93
CA SER A 275 -0.59 -7.87 -26.22
C SER A 275 -0.89 -7.37 -27.64
N LYS A 276 -0.05 -7.71 -28.63
CA LYS A 276 -0.16 -7.20 -30.00
C LYS A 276 -1.52 -7.54 -30.63
N ALA A 277 -1.96 -8.79 -30.52
CA ALA A 277 -3.25 -9.23 -31.06
C ALA A 277 -4.41 -8.42 -30.50
N LEU A 278 -4.43 -8.21 -29.16
CA LEU A 278 -5.44 -7.39 -28.50
C LEU A 278 -5.40 -5.93 -28.97
N ARG A 279 -4.20 -5.35 -29.13
CA ARG A 279 -4.08 -3.97 -29.66
C ARG A 279 -4.64 -3.84 -31.06
N ASP A 280 -4.35 -4.82 -31.93
CA ASP A 280 -4.83 -4.83 -33.32
C ASP A 280 -6.38 -4.93 -33.37
N GLU A 281 -6.98 -5.78 -32.53
CA GLU A 281 -8.45 -5.91 -32.40
C GLU A 281 -9.10 -4.63 -31.89
N LEU A 282 -8.52 -4.01 -30.86
CA LEU A 282 -9.03 -2.77 -30.27
C LEU A 282 -8.95 -1.60 -31.25
N ALA A 283 -7.86 -1.52 -32.05
CA ALA A 283 -7.72 -0.52 -33.09
C ALA A 283 -8.76 -0.70 -34.18
N ALA A 284 -9.00 -1.95 -34.61
CA ALA A 284 -10.04 -2.28 -35.62
C ALA A 284 -11.45 -1.98 -35.09
N ALA A 285 -11.69 -2.19 -33.78
CA ALA A 285 -12.97 -1.93 -33.13
C ALA A 285 -13.27 -0.45 -32.90
N ASN A 286 -12.31 0.45 -33.15
CA ASN A 286 -12.45 1.89 -32.83
C ASN A 286 -13.03 2.15 -31.44
N ARG A 287 -12.41 1.56 -30.42
CA ARG A 287 -12.86 1.59 -29.02
C ARG A 287 -12.91 3.03 -28.48
N PRO A 288 -13.93 3.41 -27.66
CA PRO A 288 -13.92 4.64 -26.89
C PRO A 288 -12.65 4.75 -26.04
N GLN A 289 -12.07 5.93 -25.97
CA GLN A 289 -10.83 6.19 -25.23
C GLN A 289 -11.09 7.00 -23.97
N LYS A 290 -10.28 6.78 -22.93
CA LYS A 290 -10.23 7.66 -21.76
C LYS A 290 -9.49 8.94 -22.10
N GLU A 291 -10.15 10.08 -21.94
CA GLU A 291 -9.54 11.40 -22.08
C GLU A 291 -9.36 11.99 -20.69
N PHE A 292 -8.11 12.23 -20.29
CA PHE A 292 -7.81 12.83 -18.99
C PHE A 292 -7.93 14.35 -19.03
N PHE A 293 -8.47 14.92 -17.95
CA PHE A 293 -8.58 16.35 -17.78
C PHE A 293 -8.54 16.72 -16.29
N THR A 294 -8.41 18.01 -16.03
CA THR A 294 -8.50 18.57 -14.68
C THR A 294 -9.56 19.66 -14.65
N PHE A 295 -10.15 19.88 -13.50
CA PHE A 295 -11.07 20.99 -13.26
C PHE A 295 -10.89 21.54 -11.85
N ALA A 296 -11.19 22.82 -11.68
CA ALA A 296 -11.15 23.47 -10.37
C ALA A 296 -12.52 23.37 -9.69
N THR A 297 -12.49 23.13 -8.37
CA THR A 297 -13.68 23.24 -7.53
C THR A 297 -13.89 24.67 -7.07
N GLU A 298 -15.07 24.98 -6.55
CA GLU A 298 -15.37 26.28 -5.93
C GLU A 298 -14.43 26.63 -4.77
N ARG A 299 -13.84 25.63 -4.12
CA ARG A 299 -12.85 25.78 -3.04
C ARG A 299 -11.43 26.01 -3.53
N GLY A 300 -11.20 26.01 -4.85
CA GLY A 300 -9.89 26.23 -5.47
C GLY A 300 -9.04 24.95 -5.61
N ASP A 301 -9.57 23.77 -5.25
CA ASP A 301 -8.86 22.51 -5.48
C ASP A 301 -8.94 22.12 -6.96
N THR A 302 -7.81 21.69 -7.54
CA THR A 302 -7.79 21.11 -8.88
C THR A 302 -7.94 19.59 -8.76
N LEU A 303 -8.95 19.02 -9.37
CA LEU A 303 -9.22 17.58 -9.36
C LEU A 303 -8.80 16.93 -10.67
N ASN A 304 -8.28 15.71 -10.60
CA ASN A 304 -8.02 14.87 -11.75
C ASN A 304 -9.27 14.07 -12.12
N ALA A 305 -9.55 13.97 -13.40
CA ALA A 305 -10.70 13.24 -13.94
C ALA A 305 -10.38 12.60 -15.29
N TYR A 306 -11.20 11.67 -15.71
CA TYR A 306 -11.28 11.23 -17.10
C TYR A 306 -12.72 11.18 -17.57
N ILE A 307 -12.88 11.26 -18.90
CA ILE A 307 -14.14 11.10 -19.60
C ILE A 307 -14.01 10.02 -20.67
N VAL A 308 -15.02 9.17 -20.79
CA VAL A 308 -15.20 8.22 -21.89
C VAL A 308 -16.43 8.64 -22.67
N LYS A 309 -16.26 8.97 -23.94
CA LYS A 309 -17.34 9.43 -24.83
C LYS A 309 -17.82 8.31 -25.75
N PRO A 310 -19.09 8.31 -26.16
CA PRO A 310 -19.60 7.37 -27.16
C PRO A 310 -18.86 7.48 -28.48
N ARG A 311 -18.85 6.40 -29.24
CA ARG A 311 -18.36 6.44 -30.64
C ARG A 311 -19.22 7.43 -31.44
N GLY A 312 -18.56 8.23 -32.27
CA GLY A 312 -19.25 9.24 -33.05
C GLY A 312 -19.83 10.38 -32.21
N PHE A 313 -19.22 10.67 -31.04
CA PHE A 313 -19.64 11.75 -30.17
C PHE A 313 -19.78 13.06 -30.95
N ASP A 314 -20.96 13.69 -30.84
CA ASP A 314 -21.28 15.00 -31.42
C ASP A 314 -21.54 16.02 -30.30
N PRO A 315 -20.72 17.05 -30.12
CA PRO A 315 -20.88 18.03 -29.04
C PRO A 315 -22.16 18.86 -29.14
N SER A 316 -22.86 18.82 -30.26
CA SER A 316 -24.15 19.47 -30.44
C SER A 316 -25.34 18.66 -29.87
N GLN A 317 -25.13 17.38 -29.59
CA GLN A 317 -26.13 16.47 -29.04
C GLN A 317 -26.09 16.44 -27.50
N ARG A 318 -27.19 15.98 -26.92
CA ARG A 318 -27.29 15.70 -25.49
C ARG A 318 -27.15 14.21 -25.21
N TYR A 319 -26.32 13.87 -24.24
CA TYR A 319 -26.06 12.50 -23.82
C TYR A 319 -26.40 12.31 -22.34
N PRO A 320 -26.89 11.14 -21.95
CA PRO A 320 -26.92 10.79 -20.53
C PRO A 320 -25.50 10.66 -20.01
N VAL A 321 -25.25 11.16 -18.80
CA VAL A 321 -23.94 11.15 -18.14
C VAL A 321 -24.01 10.30 -16.88
N LEU A 322 -23.06 9.37 -16.75
CA LEU A 322 -22.80 8.66 -15.49
C LEU A 322 -21.51 9.19 -14.89
N LEU A 323 -21.63 9.82 -13.72
CA LEU A 323 -20.47 10.23 -12.91
C LEU A 323 -20.17 9.16 -11.86
N THR A 324 -18.92 8.73 -11.80
CA THR A 324 -18.44 7.77 -10.81
C THR A 324 -17.32 8.37 -9.99
N GLN A 325 -17.23 7.93 -8.75
CA GLN A 325 -16.13 8.23 -7.85
C GLN A 325 -16.11 7.21 -6.71
N TYR A 326 -14.97 7.06 -6.06
CA TYR A 326 -14.86 6.38 -4.77
C TYR A 326 -14.49 7.36 -3.67
N SER A 327 -13.41 8.12 -3.86
CA SER A 327 -12.91 9.18 -2.97
C SER A 327 -12.65 8.75 -1.52
N GLY A 328 -12.44 7.46 -1.27
CA GLY A 328 -12.03 6.96 0.04
C GLY A 328 -10.59 7.39 0.36
N PRO A 329 -10.20 7.48 1.66
CA PRO A 329 -8.87 7.90 2.07
C PRO A 329 -7.77 7.07 1.40
N GLY A 330 -6.78 7.75 0.79
CA GLY A 330 -5.66 7.11 0.12
C GLY A 330 -6.01 6.35 -1.17
N SER A 331 -7.27 6.34 -1.61
CA SER A 331 -7.68 5.68 -2.86
C SER A 331 -7.31 6.50 -4.10
N GLN A 332 -7.33 5.84 -5.27
CA GLN A 332 -7.18 6.51 -6.56
C GLN A 332 -7.95 5.74 -7.65
N SER A 333 -8.93 6.38 -8.27
CA SER A 333 -9.69 5.85 -9.40
C SER A 333 -9.17 6.35 -10.75
N VAL A 334 -8.71 7.59 -10.79
CA VAL A 334 -8.19 8.24 -12.01
C VAL A 334 -6.70 7.92 -12.19
N ARG A 335 -6.41 6.95 -13.07
CA ARG A 335 -5.05 6.45 -13.35
C ARG A 335 -4.83 6.25 -14.84
N ASP A 336 -3.65 6.60 -15.33
CA ASP A 336 -3.21 6.32 -16.71
C ASP A 336 -2.75 4.85 -16.80
N ARG A 337 -3.73 3.95 -16.70
CA ARG A 337 -3.56 2.50 -16.67
C ARG A 337 -4.63 1.83 -17.54
N TRP A 338 -4.26 0.73 -18.17
CA TRP A 338 -5.17 -0.06 -18.97
C TRP A 338 -6.34 -0.64 -18.15
N SER A 339 -7.54 -0.51 -18.70
CA SER A 339 -8.73 -1.26 -18.31
C SER A 339 -9.66 -1.45 -19.52
N LEU A 340 -10.42 -2.51 -19.51
CA LEU A 340 -11.51 -2.79 -20.43
C LEU A 340 -12.65 -3.36 -19.58
N ASP A 341 -13.70 -2.60 -19.39
CA ASP A 341 -14.77 -2.93 -18.45
C ASP A 341 -16.13 -2.34 -18.84
N TRP A 342 -17.01 -2.20 -17.88
CA TRP A 342 -18.39 -1.73 -18.05
C TRP A 342 -18.50 -0.28 -18.60
N GLU A 343 -17.48 0.57 -18.43
CA GLU A 343 -17.47 1.95 -18.93
C GLU A 343 -17.49 1.97 -20.45
N ASP A 344 -16.73 1.07 -21.08
CA ASP A 344 -16.72 0.90 -22.53
C ASP A 344 -18.09 0.44 -23.06
N ALA A 345 -18.72 -0.49 -22.35
CA ALA A 345 -20.04 -1.00 -22.71
C ALA A 345 -21.13 0.07 -22.59
N LEU A 346 -21.05 0.97 -21.59
CA LEU A 346 -21.98 2.10 -21.48
C LEU A 346 -21.74 3.15 -22.55
N ALA A 347 -20.48 3.46 -22.87
CA ALA A 347 -20.17 4.38 -23.96
C ALA A 347 -20.71 3.88 -25.30
N ASP A 348 -20.62 2.58 -25.59
CA ASP A 348 -21.22 1.96 -26.77
C ASP A 348 -22.76 2.07 -26.81
N LYS A 349 -23.39 2.23 -25.65
CA LYS A 349 -24.84 2.47 -25.53
C LYS A 349 -25.23 3.95 -25.56
N GLY A 350 -24.29 4.84 -25.84
CA GLY A 350 -24.50 6.27 -25.95
C GLY A 350 -24.44 7.07 -24.67
N TYR A 351 -23.84 6.52 -23.59
CA TYR A 351 -23.58 7.25 -22.37
C TYR A 351 -22.22 7.93 -22.41
N ILE A 352 -22.11 9.08 -21.78
CA ILE A 352 -20.84 9.63 -21.37
C ILE A 352 -20.54 9.12 -19.95
N VAL A 353 -19.36 8.55 -19.72
CA VAL A 353 -18.89 8.15 -18.38
C VAL A 353 -17.80 9.10 -17.93
N VAL A 354 -17.92 9.64 -16.72
CA VAL A 354 -16.94 10.53 -16.10
C VAL A 354 -16.53 9.95 -14.76
N CYS A 355 -15.23 9.93 -14.50
CA CYS A 355 -14.71 9.59 -13.18
C CYS A 355 -13.81 10.71 -12.68
N ALA A 356 -13.93 11.06 -11.40
CA ALA A 356 -13.11 12.08 -10.76
C ALA A 356 -12.61 11.60 -9.39
N ASP A 357 -11.37 11.97 -9.05
CA ASP A 357 -10.79 11.79 -7.73
C ASP A 357 -10.92 13.09 -6.91
N GLY A 358 -11.76 13.06 -5.90
CA GLY A 358 -11.99 14.17 -4.99
C GLY A 358 -10.88 14.34 -3.94
N ARG A 359 -10.98 15.36 -3.12
CA ARG A 359 -10.16 15.48 -1.90
C ARG A 359 -10.39 14.25 -1.00
N GLY A 360 -9.31 13.85 -0.30
CA GLY A 360 -9.27 12.59 0.44
C GLY A 360 -8.57 11.47 -0.32
N THR A 361 -8.46 11.56 -1.66
CA THR A 361 -7.74 10.57 -2.47
C THR A 361 -6.22 10.70 -2.31
N GLY A 362 -5.49 9.62 -2.55
CA GLY A 362 -4.05 9.52 -2.34
C GLY A 362 -3.19 10.09 -3.45
N PHE A 363 -1.89 10.01 -3.24
CA PHE A 363 -0.82 10.29 -4.21
C PHE A 363 -0.66 11.75 -4.63
N ARG A 364 -1.17 12.67 -3.81
CA ARG A 364 -1.06 14.12 -4.00
C ARG A 364 -0.63 14.85 -2.72
N GLY A 365 -0.07 14.12 -1.78
CA GLY A 365 0.38 14.60 -0.48
C GLY A 365 -0.70 14.58 0.59
N GLU A 366 -0.26 14.59 1.86
CA GLU A 366 -1.09 14.53 3.07
C GLU A 366 -2.13 15.67 3.12
N LYS A 367 -1.74 16.86 2.67
CA LYS A 367 -2.64 18.03 2.68
C LYS A 367 -3.85 17.87 1.75
N PHE A 368 -3.70 17.15 0.63
CA PHE A 368 -4.79 16.89 -0.29
C PHE A 368 -5.65 15.72 0.21
N LYS A 369 -5.05 14.71 0.79
CA LYS A 369 -5.69 13.57 1.42
C LYS A 369 -6.35 13.96 2.73
#